data_110471f58c1f4c5d8f08585df277f76c
#
_entry.id   110471f58c1f4c5d8f08585df277f76c
#
_cell.length_a   1.000
_cell.length_b   1.000
_cell.length_c   1.000
_cell.angle_alpha   90.00
_cell.angle_beta   90.00
_cell.angle_gamma   90.00
#
_symmetry.space_group_name_H-M   'P 1'
#
loop_
_entity.id
_entity.type
_entity.pdbx_description
1 polymer ?
#
loop_
_entity_poly.entity_id
_entity_poly.type
_entity_poly.pdbx_seq_one_letter_code
_entity_poly.pdbx_strand_id
1 'polypeptide(L)'
;MSKVHYHFDHVGSYLRPQALKEAREKFANGEISQEELLKVQDELVKELVHHEVENGLQVVSDGEFGRSWWHLDFLWNLTGFEAYQQEDSYKFHGAKTRTTNVRINGKIAENPNHPFYRDFEYLKSVTPEGITPKVTIPSPSLIINRDHRSDLYADYYDSWTDFLDDLAKAYHDTIQHFYDLGARYVQLD
;
A
#
# COMPACT_ATOMS: atom_id res chain seq x y z
N MET A 1 -25.46 6.53 13.86
CA MET A 1 -24.20 5.77 13.67
C MET A 1 -23.97 4.97 14.94
N SER A 2 -24.06 3.63 14.90
CA SER A 2 -23.68 2.79 16.01
C SER A 2 -22.16 2.97 16.24
N LYS A 3 -21.75 3.23 17.50
CA LYS A 3 -20.34 3.18 17.85
C LYS A 3 -19.89 1.73 17.69
N VAL A 4 -19.19 1.43 16.62
CA VAL A 4 -18.55 0.12 16.45
C VAL A 4 -17.36 0.09 17.40
N HIS A 5 -17.40 -0.80 18.38
CA HIS A 5 -16.28 -1.04 19.28
C HIS A 5 -15.48 -2.22 18.70
N TYR A 6 -14.37 -1.93 18.03
CA TYR A 6 -13.46 -2.97 17.59
C TYR A 6 -12.69 -3.51 18.80
N HIS A 7 -12.87 -4.78 19.13
CA HIS A 7 -12.13 -5.44 20.21
C HIS A 7 -10.81 -6.03 19.73
N PHE A 8 -10.69 -6.27 18.43
CA PHE A 8 -9.50 -6.74 17.75
C PHE A 8 -9.53 -6.31 16.29
N ASP A 9 -8.37 -6.15 15.72
CA ASP A 9 -8.18 -5.75 14.33
C ASP A 9 -6.92 -6.44 13.78
N HIS A 10 -6.89 -6.68 12.48
CA HIS A 10 -5.72 -7.19 11.79
C HIS A 10 -4.81 -6.03 11.36
N VAL A 11 -3.53 -6.14 11.64
CA VAL A 11 -2.49 -5.18 11.23
C VAL A 11 -1.46 -5.88 10.36
N GLY A 12 -1.14 -5.29 9.22
CA GLY A 12 -0.12 -5.77 8.29
C GLY A 12 -0.59 -6.82 7.29
N SER A 13 0.36 -7.40 6.58
CA SER A 13 0.10 -8.33 5.47
C SER A 13 -0.32 -9.71 5.95
N TYR A 14 -1.28 -10.31 5.26
CA TYR A 14 -1.51 -11.75 5.32
C TYR A 14 -0.45 -12.53 4.51
N LEU A 15 -0.25 -13.81 4.88
CA LEU A 15 0.59 -14.69 4.09
C LEU A 15 -0.02 -14.87 2.69
N ARG A 16 0.76 -14.53 1.69
CA ARG A 16 0.30 -14.61 0.30
C ARG A 16 0.08 -16.07 -0.10
N PRO A 17 -1.11 -16.42 -0.62
CA PRO A 17 -1.41 -17.76 -1.12
C PRO A 17 -0.42 -18.17 -2.21
N GLN A 18 -0.20 -19.49 -2.34
CA GLN A 18 0.71 -20.03 -3.33
C GLN A 18 0.31 -19.65 -4.76
N ALA A 19 -0.99 -19.67 -5.06
CA ALA A 19 -1.54 -19.26 -6.36
C ALA A 19 -1.16 -17.81 -6.74
N LEU A 20 -1.14 -16.88 -5.76
CA LEU A 20 -0.71 -15.50 -6.02
C LEU A 20 0.78 -15.41 -6.33
N LYS A 21 1.61 -16.19 -5.63
CA LYS A 21 3.06 -16.22 -5.88
C LYS A 21 3.36 -16.74 -7.28
N GLU A 22 2.71 -17.82 -7.67
CA GLU A 22 2.84 -18.41 -9.02
C GLU A 22 2.33 -17.47 -10.12
N ALA A 23 1.20 -16.79 -9.90
CA ALA A 23 0.69 -15.81 -10.85
C ALA A 23 1.67 -14.62 -11.01
N ARG A 24 2.27 -14.14 -9.94
CA ARG A 24 3.29 -13.09 -9.98
C ARG A 24 4.56 -13.53 -10.73
N GLU A 25 5.00 -14.76 -10.52
CA GLU A 25 6.15 -15.33 -11.24
C GLU A 25 5.85 -15.42 -12.74
N LYS A 26 4.68 -15.93 -13.11
CA LYS A 26 4.24 -15.99 -14.51
C LYS A 26 4.15 -14.61 -15.17
N PHE A 27 3.62 -13.63 -14.44
CA PHE A 27 3.56 -12.26 -14.91
C PHE A 27 4.97 -11.66 -15.11
N ALA A 28 5.87 -11.87 -14.16
CA ALA A 28 7.25 -11.40 -14.25
C ALA A 28 8.01 -12.02 -15.44
N ASN A 29 7.66 -13.28 -15.81
CA ASN A 29 8.21 -13.98 -16.98
C ASN A 29 7.49 -13.60 -18.30
N GLY A 30 6.43 -12.79 -18.27
CA GLY A 30 5.64 -12.44 -19.45
C GLY A 30 4.70 -13.54 -19.94
N GLU A 31 4.42 -14.56 -19.11
CA GLU A 31 3.57 -15.70 -19.45
C GLU A 31 2.07 -15.38 -19.33
N ILE A 32 1.72 -14.41 -18.48
CA ILE A 32 0.35 -13.92 -18.29
C ILE A 32 0.32 -12.39 -18.37
N SER A 33 -0.84 -11.84 -18.72
CA SER A 33 -1.10 -10.41 -18.73
C SER A 33 -1.30 -9.84 -17.31
N GLN A 34 -1.21 -8.53 -17.18
CA GLN A 34 -1.57 -7.83 -15.93
C GLN A 34 -3.03 -8.07 -15.56
N GLU A 35 -3.93 -8.13 -16.53
CA GLU A 35 -5.35 -8.41 -16.29
C GLU A 35 -5.56 -9.79 -15.67
N GLU A 36 -4.84 -10.80 -16.16
CA GLU A 36 -4.89 -12.16 -15.62
C GLU A 36 -4.34 -12.23 -14.20
N LEU A 37 -3.23 -11.52 -13.91
CA LEU A 37 -2.70 -11.40 -12.55
C LEU A 37 -3.71 -10.74 -11.61
N LEU A 38 -4.35 -9.64 -12.05
CA LEU A 38 -5.35 -8.94 -11.24
C LEU A 38 -6.58 -9.81 -10.95
N LYS A 39 -7.02 -10.64 -11.90
CA LYS A 39 -8.11 -11.61 -11.66
C LYS A 39 -7.77 -12.59 -10.54
N VAL A 40 -6.56 -13.16 -10.57
CA VAL A 40 -6.11 -14.06 -9.51
C VAL A 40 -6.06 -13.34 -8.15
N GLN A 41 -5.53 -12.11 -8.13
CA GLN A 41 -5.49 -11.29 -6.92
C GLN A 41 -6.89 -11.03 -6.37
N ASP A 42 -7.82 -10.63 -7.23
CA ASP A 42 -9.19 -10.31 -6.86
C ASP A 42 -9.93 -11.49 -6.25
N GLU A 43 -9.83 -12.67 -6.86
CA GLU A 43 -10.44 -13.89 -6.32
C GLU A 43 -9.88 -14.21 -4.94
N LEU A 44 -8.57 -14.11 -4.75
CA LEU A 44 -7.94 -14.37 -3.46
C LEU A 44 -8.27 -13.32 -2.39
N VAL A 45 -8.42 -12.05 -2.76
CA VAL A 45 -8.92 -10.99 -1.85
C VAL A 45 -10.35 -11.30 -1.43
N LYS A 46 -11.22 -11.73 -2.36
CA LYS A 46 -12.59 -12.11 -2.04
C LYS A 46 -12.65 -13.29 -1.08
N GLU A 47 -11.81 -14.32 -1.29
CA GLU A 47 -11.69 -15.45 -0.37
C GLU A 47 -11.18 -15.01 1.01
N LEU A 48 -10.19 -14.13 1.07
CA LEU A 48 -9.68 -13.58 2.31
C LEU A 48 -10.76 -12.85 3.09
N VAL A 49 -11.51 -11.93 2.45
CA VAL A 49 -12.62 -11.21 3.08
C VAL A 49 -13.66 -12.18 3.66
N HIS A 50 -13.98 -13.25 2.92
CA HIS A 50 -14.89 -14.27 3.42
C HIS A 50 -14.36 -14.92 4.70
N HIS A 51 -13.09 -15.30 4.73
CA HIS A 51 -12.45 -15.89 5.91
C HIS A 51 -12.35 -14.90 7.08
N GLU A 52 -12.03 -13.63 6.83
CA GLU A 52 -12.00 -12.59 7.85
C GLU A 52 -13.37 -12.47 8.53
N VAL A 53 -14.45 -12.41 7.76
CA VAL A 53 -15.82 -12.31 8.27
C VAL A 53 -16.24 -13.58 9.00
N GLU A 54 -15.96 -14.77 8.48
CA GLU A 54 -16.26 -16.05 9.15
C GLU A 54 -15.56 -16.17 10.50
N ASN A 55 -14.38 -15.59 10.65
CA ASN A 55 -13.64 -15.53 11.91
C ASN A 55 -14.07 -14.37 12.83
N GLY A 56 -15.13 -13.64 12.48
CA GLY A 56 -15.75 -12.64 13.32
C GLY A 56 -15.13 -11.25 13.25
N LEU A 57 -14.26 -10.99 12.25
CA LEU A 57 -13.72 -9.65 12.02
C LEU A 57 -14.83 -8.71 11.52
N GLN A 58 -14.90 -7.52 12.11
CA GLN A 58 -15.83 -6.47 11.71
C GLN A 58 -15.16 -5.42 10.79
N VAL A 59 -13.84 -5.54 10.66
CA VAL A 59 -13.00 -4.78 9.76
C VAL A 59 -12.25 -5.78 8.90
N VAL A 60 -12.28 -5.59 7.60
CA VAL A 60 -11.61 -6.46 6.63
C VAL A 60 -10.60 -5.68 5.79
N SER A 61 -9.59 -6.37 5.31
CA SER A 61 -8.52 -5.81 4.48
C SER A 61 -8.31 -6.63 3.21
N ASP A 62 -7.58 -6.06 2.25
CA ASP A 62 -7.11 -6.77 1.05
C ASP A 62 -5.92 -7.70 1.34
N GLY A 63 -5.47 -7.79 2.60
CA GLY A 63 -4.32 -8.57 3.01
C GLY A 63 -2.99 -8.09 2.42
N GLU A 64 -3.00 -6.92 1.76
CA GLU A 64 -1.89 -6.37 0.97
C GLU A 64 -1.47 -7.29 -0.19
N PHE A 65 -2.43 -8.03 -0.73
CA PHE A 65 -2.18 -8.99 -1.82
C PHE A 65 -1.76 -8.31 -3.12
N GLY A 66 -2.11 -7.03 -3.34
CA GLY A 66 -1.64 -6.23 -4.47
C GLY A 66 -0.18 -5.77 -4.36
N ARG A 67 0.42 -5.82 -3.17
CA ARG A 67 1.73 -5.20 -2.90
C ARG A 67 2.87 -6.20 -2.98
N SER A 68 4.00 -5.76 -3.50
CA SER A 68 5.27 -6.47 -3.39
C SER A 68 6.01 -6.10 -2.10
N TRP A 69 5.87 -4.85 -1.66
CA TRP A 69 6.30 -4.30 -0.38
C TRP A 69 5.19 -3.47 0.25
N TRP A 70 4.90 -3.69 1.52
CA TRP A 70 3.78 -3.02 2.20
C TRP A 70 3.85 -1.48 2.14
N HIS A 71 5.04 -0.88 2.12
CA HIS A 71 5.27 0.57 2.12
C HIS A 71 5.84 1.12 0.82
N LEU A 72 6.77 0.41 0.17
CA LEU A 72 7.43 0.94 -1.04
C LEU A 72 6.45 1.07 -2.20
N ASP A 73 5.53 0.10 -2.35
CA ASP A 73 4.50 0.13 -3.41
C ASP A 73 3.60 1.35 -3.30
N PHE A 74 3.34 1.83 -2.09
CA PHE A 74 2.63 3.08 -1.91
C PHE A 74 3.50 4.28 -2.33
N LEU A 75 4.72 4.35 -1.83
CA LEU A 75 5.58 5.53 -2.00
C LEU A 75 5.96 5.76 -3.46
N TRP A 76 6.44 4.76 -4.21
CA TRP A 76 6.84 4.96 -5.60
C TRP A 76 5.67 5.17 -6.57
N ASN A 77 4.43 4.97 -6.12
CA ASN A 77 3.24 5.31 -6.89
C ASN A 77 2.69 6.71 -6.58
N LEU A 78 3.24 7.43 -5.60
CA LEU A 78 3.01 8.88 -5.48
C LEU A 78 3.77 9.63 -6.58
N THR A 79 3.27 10.77 -7.00
CA THR A 79 4.01 11.69 -7.88
C THR A 79 5.25 12.20 -7.15
N GLY A 80 6.36 12.34 -7.85
CA GLY A 80 7.62 12.82 -7.29
C GLY A 80 8.48 11.74 -6.64
N PHE A 81 8.09 10.46 -6.76
CA PHE A 81 8.88 9.32 -6.30
C PHE A 81 9.13 8.32 -7.42
N GLU A 82 10.23 7.60 -7.32
CA GLU A 82 10.53 6.47 -8.20
C GLU A 82 11.19 5.32 -7.45
N ALA A 83 10.99 4.09 -7.97
CA ALA A 83 11.71 2.91 -7.49
C ALA A 83 13.14 2.90 -8.05
N TYR A 84 14.11 2.52 -7.24
CA TYR A 84 15.49 2.30 -7.69
C TYR A 84 16.11 1.07 -7.02
N GLN A 85 17.21 0.56 -7.59
CA GLN A 85 17.96 -0.56 -7.03
C GLN A 85 19.15 -0.02 -6.23
N GLN A 86 19.25 -0.41 -4.97
CA GLN A 86 20.42 -0.13 -4.13
C GLN A 86 21.51 -1.17 -4.36
N GLU A 87 22.77 -0.80 -4.13
CA GLU A 87 23.89 -1.74 -4.18
C GLU A 87 23.86 -2.74 -3.02
N ASP A 88 23.46 -2.28 -1.83
CA ASP A 88 23.34 -3.10 -0.61
C ASP A 88 21.93 -3.01 -0.02
N SER A 89 21.46 -4.14 0.51
CA SER A 89 20.19 -4.21 1.23
C SER A 89 20.40 -4.55 2.70
N TYR A 90 19.35 -4.36 3.52
CA TYR A 90 19.39 -4.79 4.93
C TYR A 90 19.73 -6.27 5.04
N LYS A 91 20.75 -6.58 5.85
CA LYS A 91 21.20 -7.96 6.09
C LYS A 91 20.52 -8.48 7.35
N PHE A 92 19.56 -9.37 7.17
CA PHE A 92 19.06 -10.19 8.28
C PHE A 92 19.85 -11.49 8.34
N HIS A 93 20.04 -12.05 9.55
CA HIS A 93 20.67 -13.34 9.69
C HIS A 93 19.95 -14.41 8.84
N GLY A 94 20.64 -14.94 7.82
CA GLY A 94 20.13 -16.03 6.98
C GLY A 94 19.22 -15.65 5.83
N ALA A 95 18.93 -14.34 5.59
CA ALA A 95 18.10 -13.91 4.47
C ALA A 95 18.74 -12.74 3.72
N LYS A 96 18.74 -12.83 2.37
CA LYS A 96 19.00 -11.68 1.51
C LYS A 96 17.67 -10.95 1.29
N THR A 97 17.63 -9.67 1.64
CA THR A 97 16.51 -8.81 1.29
C THR A 97 16.68 -8.26 -0.12
N ARG A 98 15.57 -7.86 -0.75
CA ARG A 98 15.63 -7.22 -2.06
C ARG A 98 16.31 -5.86 -1.95
N THR A 99 16.95 -5.45 -3.02
CA THR A 99 17.70 -4.18 -3.12
C THR A 99 16.85 -3.01 -3.61
N THR A 100 15.54 -3.24 -3.86
CA THR A 100 14.62 -2.19 -4.31
C THR A 100 14.31 -1.22 -3.18
N ASN A 101 14.42 0.07 -3.47
CA ASN A 101 14.07 1.17 -2.57
C ASN A 101 13.36 2.29 -3.36
N VAL A 102 12.98 3.37 -2.68
CA VAL A 102 12.32 4.54 -3.25
C VAL A 102 13.21 5.77 -3.08
N ARG A 103 13.21 6.66 -4.07
CA ARG A 103 13.84 7.98 -3.97
C ARG A 103 12.93 9.06 -4.54
N ILE A 104 13.18 10.31 -4.15
CA ILE A 104 12.50 11.48 -4.73
C ILE A 104 13.10 11.74 -6.10
N ASN A 105 12.24 11.96 -7.08
CA ASN A 105 12.61 12.33 -8.45
C ASN A 105 11.88 13.59 -8.96
N GLY A 106 11.18 14.31 -8.07
CA GLY A 106 10.44 15.52 -8.41
C GLY A 106 9.68 16.10 -7.21
N LYS A 107 8.84 17.09 -7.48
CA LYS A 107 7.90 17.62 -6.49
C LYS A 107 6.86 16.55 -6.13
N ILE A 108 6.61 16.41 -4.83
CA ILE A 108 5.71 15.37 -4.28
C ILE A 108 4.26 15.83 -4.43
N ALA A 109 3.42 14.93 -4.93
CA ALA A 109 1.99 15.14 -4.98
C ALA A 109 1.23 13.80 -4.94
N GLU A 110 -0.08 13.86 -4.70
CA GLU A 110 -0.98 12.74 -4.91
C GLU A 110 -0.94 12.29 -6.38
N ASN A 111 -1.13 10.99 -6.60
CA ASN A 111 -1.29 10.42 -7.92
C ASN A 111 -2.74 9.91 -8.08
N PRO A 112 -3.58 10.55 -8.91
CA PRO A 112 -4.98 10.14 -9.07
C PRO A 112 -5.16 8.74 -9.68
N ASN A 113 -4.11 8.16 -10.24
CA ASN A 113 -4.09 6.80 -10.77
C ASN A 113 -3.34 5.82 -9.85
N HIS A 114 -3.25 6.13 -8.56
CA HIS A 114 -2.56 5.27 -7.61
C HIS A 114 -3.24 3.89 -7.53
N PRO A 115 -2.51 2.77 -7.70
CA PRO A 115 -3.12 1.43 -7.81
C PRO A 115 -3.92 1.01 -6.57
N PHE A 116 -3.59 1.56 -5.39
CA PHE A 116 -4.33 1.26 -4.16
C PHE A 116 -5.78 1.76 -4.17
N TYR A 117 -6.12 2.73 -5.01
CA TYR A 117 -7.51 3.17 -5.17
C TYR A 117 -8.37 2.06 -5.80
N ARG A 118 -7.86 1.47 -6.88
CA ARG A 118 -8.51 0.33 -7.53
C ARG A 118 -8.62 -0.86 -6.57
N ASP A 119 -7.57 -1.16 -5.82
CA ASP A 119 -7.56 -2.26 -4.87
C ASP A 119 -8.58 -2.02 -3.75
N PHE A 120 -8.70 -0.78 -3.27
CA PHE A 120 -9.72 -0.42 -2.27
C PHE A 120 -11.15 -0.49 -2.83
N GLU A 121 -11.38 -0.03 -4.05
CA GLU A 121 -12.70 -0.14 -4.71
C GLU A 121 -13.12 -1.60 -4.84
N TYR A 122 -12.18 -2.48 -5.21
CA TYR A 122 -12.46 -3.90 -5.27
C TYR A 122 -12.75 -4.49 -3.88
N LEU A 123 -11.91 -4.22 -2.88
CA LEU A 123 -12.15 -4.65 -1.50
C LEU A 123 -13.54 -4.24 -1.03
N LYS A 124 -13.90 -2.98 -1.23
CA LYS A 124 -15.22 -2.43 -0.90
C LYS A 124 -16.35 -3.20 -1.60
N SER A 125 -16.16 -3.55 -2.87
CA SER A 125 -17.18 -4.25 -3.67
C SER A 125 -17.48 -5.67 -3.18
N VAL A 126 -16.52 -6.33 -2.55
CA VAL A 126 -16.64 -7.70 -2.01
C VAL A 126 -16.89 -7.74 -0.49
N THR A 127 -16.89 -6.58 0.16
CA THR A 127 -17.13 -6.46 1.62
C THR A 127 -18.63 -6.54 1.89
N PRO A 128 -19.10 -7.45 2.76
CA PRO A 128 -20.51 -7.56 3.12
C PRO A 128 -21.05 -6.32 3.84
N GLU A 129 -22.37 -6.12 3.78
CA GLU A 129 -23.04 -5.05 4.51
C GLU A 129 -22.80 -5.19 6.02
N GLY A 130 -22.53 -4.07 6.69
CA GLY A 130 -22.25 -4.02 8.13
C GLY A 130 -20.78 -4.27 8.49
N ILE A 131 -19.95 -4.68 7.54
CA ILE A 131 -18.50 -4.84 7.71
C ILE A 131 -17.79 -3.60 7.16
N THR A 132 -16.65 -3.23 7.74
CA THR A 132 -15.91 -2.03 7.34
C THR A 132 -14.66 -2.42 6.54
N PRO A 133 -14.54 -2.03 5.26
CA PRO A 133 -13.29 -2.18 4.52
C PRO A 133 -12.26 -1.17 5.03
N LYS A 134 -11.04 -1.66 5.30
CA LYS A 134 -9.90 -0.87 5.77
C LYS A 134 -8.83 -0.80 4.69
N VAL A 135 -8.22 0.37 4.53
CA VAL A 135 -7.00 0.55 3.77
C VAL A 135 -5.84 0.89 4.70
N THR A 136 -4.68 0.31 4.45
CA THR A 136 -3.43 0.62 5.15
C THR A 136 -2.48 1.32 4.20
N ILE A 137 -1.85 2.39 4.65
CA ILE A 137 -0.80 3.10 3.93
C ILE A 137 0.36 3.40 4.88
N PRO A 138 1.61 3.48 4.40
CA PRO A 138 2.72 3.85 5.27
C PRO A 138 2.57 5.27 5.80
N SER A 139 3.01 5.51 7.01
CA SER A 139 3.09 6.84 7.59
C SER A 139 4.07 7.73 6.81
N PRO A 140 3.82 9.05 6.66
CA PRO A 140 4.77 9.96 6.02
C PRO A 140 6.14 10.01 6.72
N SER A 141 6.20 9.67 8.00
CA SER A 141 7.45 9.59 8.75
C SER A 141 8.42 8.52 8.23
N LEU A 142 7.93 7.49 7.53
CA LEU A 142 8.79 6.46 6.92
C LEU A 142 9.72 7.02 5.85
N ILE A 143 9.28 8.04 5.09
CA ILE A 143 10.11 8.71 4.10
C ILE A 143 11.29 9.42 4.76
N ILE A 144 11.04 10.01 5.95
CA ILE A 144 12.00 10.85 6.67
C ILE A 144 12.98 10.00 7.47
N ASN A 145 12.48 8.96 8.15
CA ASN A 145 13.23 8.28 9.20
C ASN A 145 14.01 7.05 8.72
N ARG A 146 13.60 6.43 7.60
CA ARG A 146 14.11 5.11 7.24
C ARG A 146 15.52 5.13 6.66
N ASP A 147 15.88 6.17 5.95
CA ASP A 147 17.18 6.26 5.27
C ASP A 147 18.17 7.20 5.97
N HIS A 148 17.81 7.82 7.09
CA HIS A 148 18.63 8.83 7.78
C HIS A 148 19.17 9.93 6.85
N ARG A 149 18.47 10.20 5.74
CA ARG A 149 18.88 11.08 4.67
C ARG A 149 18.23 12.45 4.82
N SER A 150 18.96 13.36 5.45
CA SER A 150 18.55 14.78 5.54
C SER A 150 18.63 15.54 4.19
N ASP A 151 19.21 14.90 3.18
CA ASP A 151 19.46 15.48 1.84
C ASP A 151 18.43 15.07 0.78
N LEU A 152 17.47 14.19 1.13
CA LEU A 152 16.47 13.63 0.20
C LEU A 152 15.70 14.67 -0.60
N TYR A 153 15.51 15.88 -0.04
CA TYR A 153 14.73 16.94 -0.67
C TYR A 153 15.57 17.94 -1.45
N ALA A 154 16.91 18.00 -1.22
CA ALA A 154 17.76 19.11 -1.66
C ALA A 154 17.80 19.33 -3.16
N ASP A 155 17.59 18.29 -3.97
CA ASP A 155 17.59 18.41 -5.44
C ASP A 155 16.29 19.02 -6.01
N TYR A 156 15.20 19.01 -5.23
CA TYR A 156 13.85 19.37 -5.70
C TYR A 156 13.15 20.43 -4.85
N TYR A 157 13.67 20.74 -3.66
CA TYR A 157 13.08 21.67 -2.71
C TYR A 157 14.12 22.63 -2.15
N ASP A 158 13.74 23.90 -2.05
CA ASP A 158 14.62 24.96 -1.51
C ASP A 158 14.73 24.89 0.02
N SER A 159 13.73 24.30 0.69
CA SER A 159 13.71 24.16 2.13
C SER A 159 13.05 22.85 2.58
N TRP A 160 13.39 22.44 3.82
CA TRP A 160 12.73 21.33 4.51
C TRP A 160 11.23 21.57 4.71
N THR A 161 10.85 22.81 4.96
CA THR A 161 9.44 23.19 5.15
C THR A 161 8.64 22.98 3.88
N ASP A 162 9.13 23.42 2.72
CA ASP A 162 8.45 23.23 1.44
C ASP A 162 8.27 21.74 1.11
N PHE A 163 9.30 20.94 1.42
CA PHE A 163 9.20 19.47 1.27
C PHE A 163 8.11 18.88 2.17
N LEU A 164 8.06 19.29 3.45
CA LEU A 164 7.03 18.79 4.38
C LEU A 164 5.63 19.24 3.99
N ASP A 165 5.47 20.46 3.49
CA ASP A 165 4.18 21.00 3.06
C ASP A 165 3.63 20.21 1.87
N ASP A 166 4.45 19.93 0.84
CA ASP A 166 4.05 19.11 -0.29
C ASP A 166 3.76 17.66 0.13
N LEU A 167 4.58 17.09 1.03
CA LEU A 167 4.36 15.75 1.56
C LEU A 167 3.03 15.66 2.34
N ALA A 168 2.78 16.63 3.21
CA ALA A 168 1.53 16.70 3.98
C ALA A 168 0.32 16.85 3.05
N LYS A 169 0.44 17.70 2.01
CA LYS A 169 -0.60 17.88 1.01
C LYS A 169 -0.86 16.59 0.22
N ALA A 170 0.18 15.89 -0.23
CA ALA A 170 0.04 14.62 -0.94
C ALA A 170 -0.71 13.57 -0.12
N TYR A 171 -0.39 13.45 1.17
CA TYR A 171 -1.10 12.54 2.07
C TYR A 171 -2.54 12.99 2.35
N HIS A 172 -2.77 14.29 2.54
CA HIS A 172 -4.12 14.84 2.67
C HIS A 172 -4.98 14.50 1.45
N ASP A 173 -4.48 14.78 0.25
CA ASP A 173 -5.21 14.56 -0.99
C ASP A 173 -5.44 13.06 -1.23
N THR A 174 -4.47 12.20 -0.93
CA THR A 174 -4.61 10.74 -1.00
C THR A 174 -5.68 10.22 -0.04
N ILE A 175 -5.70 10.69 1.21
CA ILE A 175 -6.71 10.30 2.21
C ILE A 175 -8.09 10.83 1.79
N GLN A 176 -8.16 12.05 1.24
CA GLN A 176 -9.40 12.60 0.71
C GLN A 176 -9.93 11.75 -0.45
N HIS A 177 -9.05 11.30 -1.36
CA HIS A 177 -9.45 10.42 -2.46
C HIS A 177 -10.02 9.09 -1.93
N PHE A 178 -9.36 8.44 -0.97
CA PHE A 178 -9.93 7.25 -0.31
C PHE A 178 -11.28 7.53 0.33
N TYR A 179 -11.43 8.69 1.00
CA TYR A 179 -12.71 9.09 1.60
C TYR A 179 -13.81 9.24 0.54
N ASP A 180 -13.51 9.83 -0.60
CA ASP A 180 -14.43 10.02 -1.71
C ASP A 180 -14.83 8.68 -2.36
N LEU A 181 -13.91 7.71 -2.43
CA LEU A 181 -14.20 6.32 -2.81
C LEU A 181 -15.05 5.58 -1.77
N GLY A 182 -15.23 6.15 -0.57
CA GLY A 182 -16.06 5.61 0.50
C GLY A 182 -15.29 4.96 1.65
N ALA A 183 -13.98 5.10 1.71
CA ALA A 183 -13.21 4.66 2.88
C ALA A 183 -13.63 5.42 4.14
N ARG A 184 -13.74 4.71 5.25
CA ARG A 184 -14.04 5.27 6.58
C ARG A 184 -13.07 4.77 7.65
N TYR A 185 -12.13 3.94 7.24
CA TYR A 185 -11.03 3.47 8.05
C TYR A 185 -9.74 3.45 7.21
N VAL A 186 -8.86 4.39 7.49
CA VAL A 186 -7.51 4.49 6.92
C VAL A 186 -6.53 4.33 8.07
N GLN A 187 -5.64 3.35 7.97
CA GLN A 187 -4.58 3.09 8.94
C GLN A 187 -3.27 3.63 8.38
N LEU A 188 -2.56 4.41 9.18
CA LEU A 188 -1.20 4.90 8.89
C LEU A 188 -0.20 4.07 9.71
N ASP A 189 0.66 3.31 9.03
CA ASP A 189 1.67 2.42 9.62
C ASP A 189 3.06 3.07 9.72
#